data_f665f6e4c3fb9876e18d4d9c8ab272ab
#
_entry.id   f665f6e4c3fb9876e18d4d9c8ab272ab
#
_cell.length_a   1.000
_cell.length_b   1.000
_cell.length_c   1.000
_cell.angle_alpha   90.00
_cell.angle_beta   90.00
_cell.angle_gamma   90.00
#
_symmetry.space_group_name_H-M   'P 1'
#
loop_
_entity.id
_entity.type
_entity.pdbx_description
1 polymer ?
#
loop_
_entity_poly.entity_id
_entity_poly.type
_entity_poly.pdbx_seq_one_letter_code
_entity_poly.pdbx_strand_id
1 'polypeptide(L)'
;MRLLNRLNQFQRLWLPSQGDDQQVTIAELAARCFCSERHVRTLLRQAQEAGWLSWQAQSGRGKRGQLRFHTTPEALRNEMMETALNRGEQHNALELAQIAPVELRALLHPFLGGQWQNNTPTLRIPYYRPLEPLHPGFLAGRAEQHLAGQIYSGLTRFNHEASQPQGDLAHHWSVSPDGLHWQFYIRSTLHWHNGDAVETEQLRRRLLMLFELPELAKLFASVKEITQTHPQCLSFILHRPDYWLPHRLASYCSVLAHPDDPVQGTGPFMLKIFEPELVRIESHHRYHQSHPLLQAIEYWITPQLFEQGLGTSCQHPVQIAIGKPEELAELRLVSHSISLGFCYLALRQSPRLSMAQAQRVIALIHRSGLLQSLPLGENLITPSEEMLPGWDIPLVPEDDDVALPSRLTLLYHLPVELHTMAEELKIALARQGCELTVLFYDAKSWTGCPHLPQADLFMGDRLIGEMPEYALEQWLRCDALWPALFTDSQAARVQSALDEAQALPDDGLRIAALKRIFTRLMSDAILTPLFNYQYQVSAPPGVNGIRLNARGWFDFSAAWLPPTVR
;
A
#
# COMPACT_ATOMS: atom_id res chain seq x y z
N MET A 1 31.27 13.20 6.33
CA MET A 1 31.37 11.89 5.62
C MET A 1 30.26 11.02 6.18
N ARG A 2 29.38 10.45 5.33
CA ARG A 2 28.26 9.60 5.76
C ARG A 2 28.78 8.41 6.57
N LEU A 3 28.06 7.96 7.59
CA LEU A 3 28.48 6.86 8.47
C LEU A 3 28.80 5.58 7.67
N LEU A 4 27.96 5.25 6.70
CA LEU A 4 28.17 4.11 5.80
C LEU A 4 29.54 4.17 5.07
N ASN A 5 29.95 5.34 4.61
CA ASN A 5 31.24 5.49 3.92
C ASN A 5 32.43 5.26 4.88
N ARG A 6 32.32 5.71 6.14
CA ARG A 6 33.34 5.47 7.16
C ARG A 6 33.45 3.97 7.49
N LEU A 7 32.33 3.30 7.64
CA LEU A 7 32.28 1.85 7.86
C LEU A 7 32.90 1.09 6.68
N ASN A 8 32.53 1.44 5.45
CA ASN A 8 33.07 0.80 4.24
C ASN A 8 34.59 0.98 4.11
N GLN A 9 35.12 2.14 4.46
CA GLN A 9 36.58 2.37 4.46
C GLN A 9 37.28 1.53 5.53
N PHE A 10 36.71 1.45 6.74
CA PHE A 10 37.24 0.60 7.80
C PHE A 10 37.20 -0.88 7.40
N GLN A 11 36.12 -1.35 6.80
CA GLN A 11 35.97 -2.72 6.34
C GLN A 11 36.99 -3.09 5.26
N ARG A 12 37.32 -2.18 4.33
CA ARG A 12 38.35 -2.38 3.31
C ARG A 12 39.74 -2.50 3.90
N LEU A 13 40.04 -1.82 5.01
CA LEU A 13 41.27 -1.97 5.73
C LEU A 13 41.37 -3.30 6.48
N TRP A 14 40.25 -3.74 7.05
CA TRP A 14 40.12 -4.92 7.91
C TRP A 14 40.11 -6.25 7.14
N LEU A 15 39.37 -6.33 6.02
CA LEU A 15 39.12 -7.56 5.25
C LEU A 15 40.38 -8.35 4.88
N PRO A 16 41.50 -7.73 4.41
CA PRO A 16 42.68 -8.49 3.95
C PRO A 16 43.41 -9.29 5.04
N SER A 17 43.24 -8.91 6.31
CA SER A 17 43.85 -9.59 7.46
C SER A 17 42.87 -10.20 8.41
N GLN A 18 41.56 -9.96 8.18
CA GLN A 18 40.47 -10.37 9.09
C GLN A 18 40.71 -9.95 10.56
N GLY A 19 41.38 -8.78 10.73
CA GLY A 19 41.65 -8.19 12.03
C GLY A 19 43.04 -8.49 12.60
N ASP A 20 43.82 -9.35 11.96
CA ASP A 20 45.20 -9.61 12.40
C ASP A 20 46.13 -8.41 12.21
N ASP A 21 47.11 -8.29 13.07
CA ASP A 21 48.14 -7.28 12.99
C ASP A 21 48.89 -7.39 11.67
N GLN A 22 49.08 -6.28 10.95
CA GLN A 22 49.71 -6.29 9.65
C GLN A 22 50.79 -5.21 9.54
N GLN A 23 51.82 -5.58 8.78
CA GLN A 23 52.82 -4.61 8.32
C GLN A 23 52.53 -4.20 6.89
N VAL A 24 52.12 -2.94 6.69
CA VAL A 24 51.66 -2.42 5.40
C VAL A 24 52.20 -1.02 5.14
N THR A 25 52.27 -0.63 3.88
CA THR A 25 52.63 0.74 3.46
C THR A 25 51.40 1.60 3.32
N ILE A 26 51.55 2.92 3.40
CA ILE A 26 50.47 3.88 3.12
C ILE A 26 49.95 3.73 1.69
N ALA A 27 50.81 3.41 0.72
CA ALA A 27 50.40 3.19 -0.67
C ALA A 27 49.50 1.96 -0.81
N GLU A 28 49.80 0.83 -0.13
CA GLU A 28 48.96 -0.36 -0.11
C GLU A 28 47.60 -0.08 0.52
N LEU A 29 47.55 0.67 1.63
CA LEU A 29 46.29 1.07 2.27
C LEU A 29 45.48 2.02 1.39
N ALA A 30 46.13 2.95 0.69
CA ALA A 30 45.48 3.86 -0.25
C ALA A 30 44.82 3.10 -1.42
N ALA A 31 45.52 2.09 -1.95
CA ALA A 31 44.99 1.20 -2.99
C ALA A 31 43.77 0.41 -2.50
N ARG A 32 43.80 -0.15 -1.28
CA ARG A 32 42.67 -0.87 -0.67
C ARG A 32 41.44 0.03 -0.49
N CYS A 33 41.64 1.26 -0.08
CA CYS A 33 40.60 2.25 0.16
C CYS A 33 40.16 2.99 -1.11
N PHE A 34 40.75 2.72 -2.27
CA PHE A 34 40.51 3.42 -3.53
C PHE A 34 40.60 4.95 -3.39
N CYS A 35 41.64 5.42 -2.70
CA CYS A 35 41.78 6.85 -2.42
C CYS A 35 43.26 7.27 -2.41
N SER A 36 43.55 8.58 -2.28
CA SER A 36 44.93 9.09 -2.21
C SER A 36 45.58 8.76 -0.87
N GLU A 37 46.93 8.65 -0.87
CA GLU A 37 47.71 8.47 0.36
C GLU A 37 47.46 9.56 1.42
N ARG A 38 47.21 10.80 0.98
CA ARG A 38 46.84 11.91 1.89
C ARG A 38 45.51 11.61 2.59
N HIS A 39 44.54 11.10 1.85
CA HIS A 39 43.21 10.77 2.40
C HIS A 39 43.31 9.59 3.38
N VAL A 40 44.05 8.53 3.03
CA VAL A 40 44.26 7.39 3.95
C VAL A 40 44.91 7.84 5.26
N ARG A 41 45.91 8.72 5.25
CA ARG A 41 46.48 9.24 6.51
C ARG A 41 45.42 9.94 7.38
N THR A 42 44.53 10.67 6.75
CA THR A 42 43.38 11.29 7.46
C THR A 42 42.44 10.24 8.03
N LEU A 43 42.09 9.20 7.26
CA LEU A 43 41.25 8.09 7.71
C LEU A 43 41.88 7.35 8.90
N LEU A 44 43.14 6.98 8.80
CA LEU A 44 43.89 6.30 9.88
C LEU A 44 43.89 7.13 11.16
N ARG A 45 44.18 8.43 11.06
CA ARG A 45 44.15 9.33 12.21
C ARG A 45 42.75 9.38 12.84
N GLN A 46 41.69 9.57 12.05
CA GLN A 46 40.33 9.61 12.54
C GLN A 46 39.87 8.28 13.19
N ALA A 47 40.25 7.15 12.59
CA ALA A 47 39.94 5.84 13.14
C ALA A 47 40.74 5.54 14.43
N GLN A 48 41.97 6.04 14.54
CA GLN A 48 42.77 5.94 15.74
C GLN A 48 42.23 6.84 16.86
N GLU A 49 41.85 8.08 16.55
CA GLU A 49 41.20 8.99 17.50
C GLU A 49 39.89 8.43 18.03
N ALA A 50 39.18 7.67 17.20
CA ALA A 50 37.94 6.96 17.58
C ALA A 50 38.18 5.62 18.30
N GLY A 51 39.44 5.18 18.45
CA GLY A 51 39.79 3.94 19.13
C GLY A 51 39.56 2.65 18.31
N TRP A 52 39.25 2.73 17.01
CA TRP A 52 38.92 1.56 16.18
C TRP A 52 40.17 0.78 15.74
N LEU A 53 41.29 1.44 15.58
CA LEU A 53 42.58 0.86 15.20
C LEU A 53 43.76 1.68 15.77
N SER A 54 44.96 1.12 15.71
CA SER A 54 46.19 1.87 15.93
C SER A 54 47.11 1.73 14.72
N TRP A 55 47.74 2.84 14.36
CA TRP A 55 48.72 2.92 13.26
C TRP A 55 50.04 3.46 13.76
N GLN A 56 51.12 2.67 13.62
CA GLN A 56 52.48 3.08 13.93
C GLN A 56 53.29 3.17 12.65
N ALA A 57 53.58 4.40 12.22
CA ALA A 57 54.37 4.64 11.04
C ALA A 57 55.88 4.40 11.34
N GLN A 58 56.60 3.76 10.42
CA GLN A 58 58.07 3.70 10.46
C GLN A 58 58.65 4.84 9.63
N SER A 59 59.73 5.45 10.15
CA SER A 59 60.45 6.54 9.47
C SER A 59 61.18 6.03 8.23
N GLY A 60 60.92 6.64 7.06
CA GLY A 60 61.55 6.35 5.78
C GLY A 60 60.58 6.10 4.64
N ARG A 61 61.00 6.50 3.42
CA ARG A 61 60.13 6.35 2.21
C ARG A 61 59.94 4.87 1.87
N GLY A 62 58.69 4.43 1.77
CA GLY A 62 58.31 3.04 1.42
C GLY A 62 58.41 2.02 2.57
N LYS A 63 58.72 2.43 3.81
CA LYS A 63 58.74 1.53 4.95
C LYS A 63 57.33 1.11 5.38
N ARG A 64 57.20 -0.13 5.86
CA ARG A 64 55.95 -0.71 6.35
C ARG A 64 55.68 -0.26 7.78
N GLY A 65 54.53 0.36 8.03
CA GLY A 65 54.03 0.65 9.37
C GLY A 65 53.23 -0.52 9.90
N GLN A 66 52.98 -0.54 11.20
CA GLN A 66 52.15 -1.55 11.87
C GLN A 66 50.74 -1.03 12.02
N LEU A 67 49.77 -1.81 11.49
CA LEU A 67 48.35 -1.59 11.62
C LEU A 67 47.76 -2.67 12.53
N ARG A 68 47.04 -2.24 13.58
CA ARG A 68 46.36 -3.12 14.52
C ARG A 68 44.89 -2.69 14.67
N PHE A 69 43.97 -3.62 14.63
CA PHE A 69 42.54 -3.38 14.82
C PHE A 69 42.14 -3.64 16.28
N HIS A 70 41.21 -2.81 16.81
CA HIS A 70 40.69 -2.91 18.16
C HIS A 70 39.20 -3.29 18.16
N THR A 71 38.55 -3.30 16.99
CA THR A 71 37.14 -3.66 16.81
C THR A 71 36.95 -4.37 15.47
N THR A 72 35.83 -5.07 15.33
CA THR A 72 35.43 -5.68 14.06
C THR A 72 34.49 -4.73 13.29
N PRO A 73 34.32 -4.89 11.96
CA PRO A 73 33.35 -4.12 11.19
C PRO A 73 31.90 -4.26 11.72
N GLU A 74 31.53 -5.44 12.23
CA GLU A 74 30.21 -5.70 12.79
C GLU A 74 30.01 -4.95 14.12
N ALA A 75 30.94 -5.06 15.05
CA ALA A 75 30.88 -4.35 16.33
C ALA A 75 30.84 -2.83 16.11
N LEU A 76 31.66 -2.33 15.19
CA LEU A 76 31.70 -0.91 14.83
C LEU A 76 30.37 -0.44 14.22
N ARG A 77 29.77 -1.24 13.34
CA ARG A 77 28.47 -0.95 12.75
C ARG A 77 27.40 -0.81 13.82
N ASN A 78 27.34 -1.78 14.75
CA ASN A 78 26.37 -1.78 15.84
C ASN A 78 26.51 -0.54 16.73
N GLU A 79 27.74 -0.20 17.12
CA GLU A 79 28.04 1.02 17.89
C GLU A 79 27.65 2.31 17.14
N MET A 80 27.94 2.38 15.84
CA MET A 80 27.53 3.52 15.00
C MET A 80 26.02 3.65 14.88
N MET A 81 25.30 2.52 14.70
CA MET A 81 23.84 2.52 14.64
C MET A 81 23.24 3.00 15.96
N GLU A 82 23.66 2.42 17.07
CA GLU A 82 23.16 2.80 18.40
C GLU A 82 23.42 4.28 18.71
N THR A 83 24.62 4.76 18.40
CA THR A 83 24.98 6.17 18.58
C THR A 83 24.11 7.08 17.72
N ALA A 84 23.86 6.74 16.45
CA ALA A 84 23.03 7.52 15.55
C ALA A 84 21.56 7.53 16.01
N LEU A 85 21.02 6.38 16.43
CA LEU A 85 19.65 6.28 16.95
C LEU A 85 19.46 7.12 18.23
N ASN A 86 20.42 7.05 19.16
CA ASN A 86 20.39 7.84 20.39
C ASN A 86 20.49 9.37 20.14
N ARG A 87 21.11 9.79 19.02
CA ARG A 87 21.16 11.18 18.58
C ARG A 87 19.94 11.63 17.77
N GLY A 88 19.03 10.71 17.44
CA GLY A 88 17.89 11.01 16.57
C GLY A 88 18.28 11.11 15.07
N GLU A 89 19.39 10.50 14.67
CA GLU A 89 19.86 10.43 13.28
C GLU A 89 19.40 9.13 12.61
N GLN A 90 18.08 8.89 12.57
CA GLN A 90 17.47 7.62 12.15
C GLN A 90 17.88 7.22 10.73
N HIS A 91 17.89 8.16 9.80
CA HIS A 91 18.30 7.91 8.42
C HIS A 91 19.73 7.33 8.34
N ASN A 92 20.67 7.95 9.05
CA ASN A 92 22.07 7.49 9.09
C ASN A 92 22.19 6.09 9.73
N ALA A 93 21.36 5.78 10.72
CA ALA A 93 21.34 4.46 11.36
C ALA A 93 20.78 3.40 10.40
N LEU A 94 19.69 3.68 9.71
CA LEU A 94 19.04 2.73 8.80
C LEU A 94 19.87 2.44 7.55
N GLU A 95 20.68 3.40 7.07
CA GLU A 95 21.68 3.14 6.02
C GLU A 95 22.70 2.04 6.42
N LEU A 96 22.94 1.83 7.73
CA LEU A 96 23.84 0.82 8.26
C LEU A 96 23.18 -0.54 8.51
N ALA A 97 21.88 -0.68 8.27
CA ALA A 97 21.04 -1.83 8.66
C ALA A 97 21.31 -3.14 7.88
N GLN A 98 22.42 -3.27 7.19
CA GLN A 98 22.87 -4.51 6.53
C GLN A 98 23.56 -5.47 7.51
N ILE A 99 22.84 -5.94 8.53
CA ILE A 99 23.33 -6.88 9.55
C ILE A 99 22.38 -8.06 9.68
N ALA A 100 22.77 -9.06 10.47
CA ALA A 100 21.91 -10.22 10.72
C ALA A 100 20.57 -9.80 11.33
N PRO A 101 19.45 -10.39 10.89
CA PRO A 101 18.10 -9.99 11.34
C PRO A 101 17.91 -10.00 12.87
N VAL A 102 18.54 -10.94 13.57
CA VAL A 102 18.45 -11.05 15.05
C VAL A 102 19.10 -9.84 15.72
N GLU A 103 20.29 -9.44 15.27
CA GLU A 103 21.01 -8.29 15.80
C GLU A 103 20.29 -6.99 15.48
N LEU A 104 19.81 -6.85 14.25
CA LEU A 104 19.03 -5.68 13.81
C LEU A 104 17.77 -5.52 14.66
N ARG A 105 17.06 -6.61 14.93
CA ARG A 105 15.88 -6.62 15.80
C ARG A 105 16.21 -6.14 17.20
N ALA A 106 17.27 -6.67 17.80
CA ALA A 106 17.70 -6.29 19.14
C ALA A 106 18.08 -4.80 19.23
N LEU A 107 18.76 -4.27 18.20
CA LEU A 107 19.14 -2.86 18.13
C LEU A 107 17.95 -1.93 17.93
N LEU A 108 16.99 -2.28 17.07
CA LEU A 108 15.87 -1.40 16.74
C LEU A 108 14.72 -1.46 17.74
N HIS A 109 14.53 -2.61 18.41
CA HIS A 109 13.40 -2.83 19.32
C HIS A 109 13.18 -1.69 20.34
N PRO A 110 14.20 -1.13 21.01
CA PRO A 110 14.02 -0.04 21.98
C PRO A 110 13.50 1.26 21.37
N PHE A 111 13.61 1.43 20.05
CA PHE A 111 13.26 2.65 19.33
C PHE A 111 11.95 2.54 18.55
N LEU A 112 11.42 1.34 18.35
CA LEU A 112 10.18 1.11 17.60
C LEU A 112 8.93 1.32 18.44
N GLY A 113 7.80 1.49 17.76
CA GLY A 113 6.53 1.76 18.39
C GLY A 113 6.33 3.23 18.77
N GLY A 114 5.46 3.46 19.76
CA GLY A 114 5.13 4.80 20.23
C GLY A 114 6.11 5.29 21.26
N GLN A 115 6.72 6.45 21.01
CA GLN A 115 7.71 7.04 21.92
C GLN A 115 7.60 8.59 21.94
N TRP A 116 7.95 9.16 23.10
CA TRP A 116 8.15 10.59 23.23
C TRP A 116 9.61 10.94 22.88
N GLN A 117 9.83 11.65 21.79
CA GLN A 117 11.14 12.13 21.37
C GLN A 117 11.14 13.67 21.43
N ASN A 118 11.95 14.25 22.32
CA ASN A 118 12.02 15.71 22.51
C ASN A 118 10.63 16.36 22.70
N ASN A 119 9.78 15.80 23.54
CA ASN A 119 8.39 16.17 23.75
C ASN A 119 7.46 16.01 22.52
N THR A 120 7.88 15.27 21.53
CA THR A 120 7.11 14.99 20.32
C THR A 120 6.62 13.54 20.35
N PRO A 121 5.30 13.28 20.43
CA PRO A 121 4.76 11.92 20.36
C PRO A 121 4.93 11.38 18.94
N THR A 122 5.84 10.41 18.81
CA THR A 122 6.24 9.82 17.53
C THR A 122 5.92 8.34 17.51
N LEU A 123 5.31 7.86 16.41
CA LEU A 123 5.08 6.45 16.14
C LEU A 123 6.06 5.97 15.08
N ARG A 124 6.81 4.91 15.37
CA ARG A 124 7.78 4.30 14.46
C ARG A 124 7.34 2.91 14.06
N ILE A 125 7.16 2.72 12.76
CA ILE A 125 6.62 1.52 12.16
C ILE A 125 7.72 0.86 11.32
N PRO A 126 8.13 -0.38 11.65
CA PRO A 126 8.99 -1.15 10.76
C PRO A 126 8.21 -1.53 9.50
N TYR A 127 8.85 -1.42 8.33
CA TYR A 127 8.20 -1.74 7.07
C TYR A 127 9.09 -2.59 6.16
N TYR A 128 8.49 -3.48 5.41
CA TYR A 128 9.18 -4.58 4.73
C TYR A 128 9.74 -4.20 3.35
N ARG A 129 9.38 -3.05 2.78
CA ARG A 129 9.86 -2.61 1.47
C ARG A 129 9.91 -1.08 1.37
N PRO A 130 10.72 -0.52 0.46
CA PRO A 130 10.61 0.88 0.12
C PRO A 130 9.19 1.25 -0.34
N LEU A 131 8.76 2.47 -0.03
CA LEU A 131 7.50 3.01 -0.50
C LEU A 131 7.68 3.62 -1.90
N GLU A 132 6.66 3.47 -2.73
CA GLU A 132 6.62 4.11 -4.04
C GLU A 132 6.26 5.60 -3.92
N PRO A 133 6.66 6.45 -4.88
CA PRO A 133 6.32 7.86 -4.87
C PRO A 133 4.83 8.11 -4.70
N LEU A 134 4.48 9.04 -3.81
CA LEU A 134 3.09 9.39 -3.53
C LEU A 134 2.60 10.46 -4.51
N HIS A 135 1.42 10.25 -5.05
CA HIS A 135 0.76 11.18 -5.95
C HIS A 135 -0.77 10.99 -5.89
N PRO A 136 -1.58 12.02 -6.23
CA PRO A 136 -2.98 11.82 -6.53
C PRO A 136 -3.18 10.93 -7.75
N GLY A 137 -4.23 10.13 -7.75
CA GLY A 137 -4.52 9.13 -8.78
C GLY A 137 -4.51 7.71 -8.21
N PHE A 138 -4.53 6.72 -9.07
CA PHE A 138 -4.50 5.33 -8.63
C PHE A 138 -3.10 4.90 -8.19
N LEU A 139 -3.04 4.36 -6.98
CA LEU A 139 -1.84 3.78 -6.38
C LEU A 139 -2.09 2.30 -6.15
N ALA A 140 -1.14 1.45 -6.51
CA ALA A 140 -1.28 0.00 -6.37
C ALA A 140 -1.09 -0.47 -4.91
N GLY A 141 -0.16 0.15 -4.17
CA GLY A 141 0.16 -0.23 -2.80
C GLY A 141 -0.81 0.29 -1.76
N ARG A 142 -1.22 -0.54 -0.81
CA ARG A 142 -2.11 -0.14 0.31
C ARG A 142 -1.49 0.92 1.21
N ALA A 143 -0.19 0.81 1.47
CA ALA A 143 0.54 1.78 2.30
C ALA A 143 0.58 3.15 1.61
N GLU A 144 0.84 3.16 0.30
CA GLU A 144 0.84 4.36 -0.51
C GLU A 144 -0.55 5.00 -0.57
N GLN A 145 -1.62 4.20 -0.77
CA GLN A 145 -3.00 4.69 -0.72
C GLN A 145 -3.34 5.30 0.64
N HIS A 146 -2.93 4.63 1.73
CA HIS A 146 -3.14 5.12 3.08
C HIS A 146 -2.40 6.43 3.32
N LEU A 147 -1.10 6.50 2.98
CA LEU A 147 -0.29 7.71 3.12
C LEU A 147 -0.80 8.87 2.27
N ALA A 148 -1.23 8.61 1.03
CA ALA A 148 -1.84 9.63 0.18
C ALA A 148 -3.07 10.24 0.86
N GLY A 149 -3.91 9.43 1.49
CA GLY A 149 -5.05 9.89 2.30
C GLY A 149 -4.69 10.64 3.58
N GLN A 150 -3.44 10.53 4.06
CA GLN A 150 -2.94 11.33 5.19
C GLN A 150 -2.35 12.68 4.75
N ILE A 151 -1.80 12.75 3.54
CA ILE A 151 -1.10 13.92 3.01
C ILE A 151 -2.04 14.82 2.22
N TYR A 152 -2.96 14.24 1.47
CA TYR A 152 -3.89 14.96 0.60
C TYR A 152 -5.31 14.89 1.14
N SER A 153 -6.14 15.84 0.73
CA SER A 153 -7.59 15.84 0.99
C SER A 153 -8.37 15.85 -0.31
N GLY A 154 -9.60 15.31 -0.30
CA GLY A 154 -10.56 15.43 -1.39
C GLY A 154 -11.53 16.60 -1.17
N LEU A 155 -12.39 16.88 -2.13
CA LEU A 155 -13.53 17.80 -1.88
C LEU A 155 -14.45 17.23 -0.81
N THR A 156 -14.65 15.93 -0.83
CA THR A 156 -15.38 15.12 0.15
C THR A 156 -14.48 14.02 0.68
N ARG A 157 -14.90 13.32 1.72
CA ARG A 157 -14.17 12.20 2.32
C ARG A 157 -15.11 11.07 2.74
N PHE A 158 -14.61 9.86 2.81
CA PHE A 158 -15.27 8.76 3.49
C PHE A 158 -15.01 8.83 4.99
N ASN A 159 -16.01 8.39 5.75
CA ASN A 159 -15.91 8.18 7.19
C ASN A 159 -16.51 6.81 7.49
N HIS A 160 -15.75 5.98 8.19
CA HIS A 160 -16.15 4.61 8.55
C HIS A 160 -17.41 4.54 9.45
N GLU A 161 -17.79 5.66 10.08
CA GLU A 161 -19.00 5.75 10.92
C GLU A 161 -20.24 6.24 10.13
N ALA A 162 -20.05 6.66 8.88
CA ALA A 162 -21.11 7.24 8.07
C ALA A 162 -21.39 6.37 6.83
N SER A 163 -22.68 6.24 6.49
CA SER A 163 -23.14 5.53 5.28
C SER A 163 -23.00 6.38 4.00
N GLN A 164 -22.62 7.64 4.11
CA GLN A 164 -22.49 8.58 3.01
C GLN A 164 -21.20 9.39 3.14
N PRO A 165 -20.64 9.88 2.04
CA PRO A 165 -19.51 10.80 2.07
C PRO A 165 -19.83 12.04 2.90
N GLN A 166 -18.82 12.57 3.56
CA GLN A 166 -18.87 13.80 4.34
C GLN A 166 -18.06 14.90 3.67
N GLY A 167 -18.29 16.15 4.09
CA GLY A 167 -17.48 17.28 3.63
C GLY A 167 -16.03 17.17 4.10
N ASP A 168 -15.11 17.54 3.18
CA ASP A 168 -13.68 17.70 3.49
C ASP A 168 -13.24 19.11 3.11
N LEU A 169 -12.57 19.33 1.97
CA LEU A 169 -12.26 20.70 1.50
C LEU A 169 -13.54 21.50 1.21
N ALA A 170 -14.57 20.84 0.68
CA ALA A 170 -15.92 21.39 0.66
C ALA A 170 -16.65 21.00 1.96
N HIS A 171 -17.23 21.97 2.65
CA HIS A 171 -17.99 21.70 3.88
C HIS A 171 -19.43 21.23 3.61
N HIS A 172 -19.93 21.49 2.43
CA HIS A 172 -21.29 21.13 1.98
C HIS A 172 -21.37 21.11 0.46
N TRP A 173 -22.40 20.47 -0.09
CA TRP A 173 -22.74 20.52 -1.50
C TRP A 173 -24.24 20.46 -1.72
N SER A 174 -24.67 20.91 -2.90
CA SER A 174 -26.07 20.83 -3.36
C SER A 174 -26.11 20.33 -4.79
N VAL A 175 -27.24 19.79 -5.19
CA VAL A 175 -27.51 19.30 -6.54
C VAL A 175 -28.86 19.83 -7.03
N SER A 176 -28.93 20.19 -8.32
CA SER A 176 -30.17 20.58 -8.96
C SER A 176 -31.17 19.40 -9.08
N PRO A 177 -32.46 19.67 -9.20
CA PRO A 177 -33.49 18.61 -9.28
C PRO A 177 -33.30 17.63 -10.45
N ASP A 178 -32.67 18.07 -11.54
CA ASP A 178 -32.32 17.24 -12.70
C ASP A 178 -31.03 16.44 -12.54
N GLY A 179 -30.30 16.65 -11.43
CA GLY A 179 -29.06 15.94 -11.14
C GLY A 179 -27.85 16.39 -11.99
N LEU A 180 -27.99 17.46 -12.79
CA LEU A 180 -26.98 17.89 -13.76
C LEU A 180 -26.06 18.99 -13.25
N HIS A 181 -26.45 19.72 -12.21
CA HIS A 181 -25.67 20.85 -11.67
C HIS A 181 -25.38 20.60 -10.20
N TRP A 182 -24.10 20.46 -9.88
CA TRP A 182 -23.61 20.28 -8.50
C TRP A 182 -22.79 21.49 -8.08
N GLN A 183 -22.99 21.96 -6.85
CA GLN A 183 -22.23 23.04 -6.25
C GLN A 183 -21.56 22.53 -4.98
N PHE A 184 -20.25 22.68 -4.90
CA PHE A 184 -19.44 22.32 -3.74
C PHE A 184 -18.94 23.60 -3.07
N TYR A 185 -19.29 23.81 -1.79
CA TYR A 185 -18.99 25.00 -1.03
C TYR A 185 -17.70 24.82 -0.25
N ILE A 186 -16.64 25.52 -0.70
CA ILE A 186 -15.27 25.36 -0.22
C ILE A 186 -15.10 26.12 1.10
N ARG A 187 -14.36 25.54 2.04
CA ARG A 187 -14.01 26.19 3.33
C ARG A 187 -13.14 27.41 3.07
N SER A 188 -13.31 28.46 3.86
CA SER A 188 -12.62 29.74 3.70
C SER A 188 -11.18 29.78 4.26
N THR A 189 -10.81 28.82 5.11
CA THR A 189 -9.55 28.86 5.89
C THR A 189 -8.67 27.65 5.62
N LEU A 190 -8.59 27.24 4.37
CA LEU A 190 -7.74 26.12 3.95
C LEU A 190 -6.31 26.59 3.71
N HIS A 191 -5.35 25.73 4.11
CA HIS A 191 -3.94 25.98 3.86
C HIS A 191 -3.25 24.74 3.30
N TRP A 192 -2.37 24.97 2.34
CA TRP A 192 -1.40 23.99 1.91
C TRP A 192 -0.35 23.73 3.02
N HIS A 193 0.34 22.61 2.94
CA HIS A 193 1.37 22.24 3.91
C HIS A 193 2.52 23.25 4.03
N ASN A 194 2.79 24.01 2.96
CA ASN A 194 3.77 25.11 2.98
C ASN A 194 3.27 26.37 3.72
N GLY A 195 2.00 26.39 4.13
CA GLY A 195 1.36 27.49 4.87
C GLY A 195 0.63 28.51 3.98
N ASP A 196 0.69 28.38 2.66
CA ASP A 196 -0.05 29.23 1.74
C ASP A 196 -1.56 28.96 1.81
N ALA A 197 -2.37 29.98 1.61
CA ALA A 197 -3.81 29.82 1.52
C ALA A 197 -4.20 29.03 0.26
N VAL A 198 -5.18 28.14 0.39
CA VAL A 198 -5.73 27.41 -0.74
C VAL A 198 -6.73 28.29 -1.49
N GLU A 199 -6.50 28.49 -2.76
CA GLU A 199 -7.44 29.15 -3.66
C GLU A 199 -8.33 28.13 -4.36
N THR A 200 -9.62 28.41 -4.49
CA THR A 200 -10.59 27.52 -5.17
C THR A 200 -10.20 27.24 -6.61
N GLU A 201 -9.58 28.19 -7.30
CA GLU A 201 -9.07 28.00 -8.66
C GLU A 201 -7.92 26.98 -8.72
N GLN A 202 -7.08 26.89 -7.67
CA GLN A 202 -6.05 25.85 -7.60
C GLN A 202 -6.68 24.46 -7.50
N LEU A 203 -7.76 24.31 -6.72
CA LEU A 203 -8.51 23.05 -6.63
C LEU A 203 -9.15 22.68 -7.98
N ARG A 204 -9.73 23.66 -8.68
CA ARG A 204 -10.31 23.46 -10.01
C ARG A 204 -9.24 22.99 -11.00
N ARG A 205 -8.12 23.69 -11.09
CA ARG A 205 -6.99 23.31 -11.96
C ARG A 205 -6.52 21.88 -11.67
N ARG A 206 -6.39 21.53 -10.39
CA ARG A 206 -5.94 20.20 -10.01
C ARG A 206 -6.94 19.12 -10.39
N LEU A 207 -8.24 19.34 -10.23
CA LEU A 207 -9.29 18.43 -10.67
C LEU A 207 -9.22 18.20 -12.20
N LEU A 208 -9.06 19.26 -12.98
CA LEU A 208 -8.93 19.14 -14.43
C LEU A 208 -7.71 18.30 -14.82
N MET A 209 -6.55 18.52 -14.17
CA MET A 209 -5.35 17.70 -14.39
C MET A 209 -5.57 16.22 -14.03
N LEU A 210 -6.30 15.93 -12.96
CA LEU A 210 -6.64 14.56 -12.58
C LEU A 210 -7.54 13.88 -13.60
N PHE A 211 -8.49 14.61 -14.18
CA PHE A 211 -9.44 14.07 -15.16
C PHE A 211 -8.78 13.76 -16.52
N GLU A 212 -7.56 14.25 -16.76
CA GLU A 212 -6.76 13.85 -17.92
C GLU A 212 -6.13 12.45 -17.78
N LEU A 213 -6.05 11.91 -16.55
CA LEU A 213 -5.58 10.54 -16.34
C LEU A 213 -6.62 9.53 -16.86
N PRO A 214 -6.22 8.54 -17.70
CA PRO A 214 -7.17 7.68 -18.43
C PRO A 214 -8.18 6.95 -17.53
N GLU A 215 -7.75 6.48 -16.37
CA GLU A 215 -8.60 5.77 -15.41
C GLU A 215 -9.59 6.74 -14.76
N LEU A 216 -9.15 7.94 -14.38
CA LEU A 216 -10.00 8.97 -13.79
C LEU A 216 -10.93 9.61 -14.83
N ALA A 217 -10.49 9.74 -16.07
CA ALA A 217 -11.36 10.18 -17.16
C ALA A 217 -12.60 9.28 -17.32
N LYS A 218 -12.44 7.96 -17.17
CA LYS A 218 -13.57 7.01 -17.17
C LYS A 218 -14.49 7.23 -15.97
N LEU A 219 -13.91 7.44 -14.79
CA LEU A 219 -14.65 7.62 -13.55
C LEU A 219 -15.50 8.89 -13.56
N PHE A 220 -14.96 9.97 -14.12
CA PHE A 220 -15.60 11.28 -14.21
C PHE A 220 -16.20 11.59 -15.60
N ALA A 221 -16.48 10.55 -16.40
CA ALA A 221 -17.04 10.69 -17.74
C ALA A 221 -18.43 11.38 -17.79
N SER A 222 -19.12 11.48 -16.66
CA SER A 222 -20.36 12.25 -16.53
C SER A 222 -20.11 13.76 -16.48
N VAL A 223 -18.91 14.22 -16.07
CA VAL A 223 -18.58 15.63 -15.89
C VAL A 223 -18.30 16.28 -17.25
N LYS A 224 -19.07 17.33 -17.55
CA LYS A 224 -18.91 18.15 -18.74
C LYS A 224 -17.95 19.31 -18.50
N GLU A 225 -18.11 19.98 -17.38
CA GLU A 225 -17.39 21.21 -17.08
C GLU A 225 -17.26 21.44 -15.57
N ILE A 226 -16.16 22.04 -15.14
CA ILE A 226 -15.96 22.52 -13.76
C ILE A 226 -15.63 24.00 -13.84
N THR A 227 -16.43 24.83 -13.17
CA THR A 227 -16.26 26.28 -13.10
C THR A 227 -16.17 26.76 -11.67
N GLN A 228 -15.42 27.82 -11.45
CA GLN A 228 -15.46 28.57 -10.21
C GLN A 228 -16.52 29.65 -10.32
N THR A 229 -17.67 29.47 -9.69
CA THR A 229 -18.77 30.45 -9.72
C THR A 229 -18.65 31.50 -8.62
N HIS A 230 -17.87 31.21 -7.55
CA HIS A 230 -17.58 32.10 -6.45
C HIS A 230 -16.21 31.73 -5.86
N PRO A 231 -15.48 32.63 -5.17
CA PRO A 231 -14.22 32.28 -4.48
C PRO A 231 -14.31 31.07 -3.54
N GLN A 232 -15.50 30.71 -3.09
CA GLN A 232 -15.75 29.57 -2.19
C GLN A 232 -16.73 28.56 -2.82
N CYS A 233 -16.86 28.51 -4.15
CA CYS A 233 -17.78 27.57 -4.78
C CYS A 233 -17.22 27.03 -6.09
N LEU A 234 -17.16 25.71 -6.19
CA LEU A 234 -16.94 24.97 -7.44
C LEU A 234 -18.27 24.41 -7.94
N SER A 235 -18.58 24.67 -9.19
CA SER A 235 -19.75 24.15 -9.89
C SER A 235 -19.34 23.10 -10.91
N PHE A 236 -19.98 21.94 -10.84
CA PHE A 236 -19.84 20.84 -11.79
C PHE A 236 -21.09 20.80 -12.65
N ILE A 237 -20.92 20.86 -13.94
CA ILE A 237 -21.99 20.65 -14.94
C ILE A 237 -21.78 19.27 -15.52
N LEU A 238 -22.83 18.44 -15.53
CA LEU A 238 -22.76 17.06 -15.98
C LEU A 238 -23.48 16.88 -17.33
N HIS A 239 -23.02 15.92 -18.15
CA HIS A 239 -23.72 15.48 -19.35
C HIS A 239 -24.94 14.59 -19.02
N ARG A 240 -24.86 13.88 -17.88
CA ARG A 240 -25.88 12.96 -17.37
C ARG A 240 -25.79 12.92 -15.85
N PRO A 241 -26.88 12.63 -15.13
CA PRO A 241 -26.87 12.57 -13.68
C PRO A 241 -25.88 11.54 -13.15
N ASP A 242 -25.16 11.91 -12.10
CA ASP A 242 -24.20 11.03 -11.41
C ASP A 242 -24.25 11.28 -9.90
N TYR A 243 -25.08 10.49 -9.22
CA TYR A 243 -25.23 10.58 -7.77
C TYR A 243 -24.11 9.87 -6.99
N TRP A 244 -23.15 9.24 -7.68
CA TRP A 244 -21.89 8.84 -7.10
C TRP A 244 -20.85 9.97 -7.05
N LEU A 245 -21.13 11.16 -7.59
CA LEU A 245 -20.14 12.24 -7.67
C LEU A 245 -19.47 12.58 -6.33
N PRO A 246 -20.20 12.73 -5.19
CA PRO A 246 -19.57 12.92 -3.88
C PRO A 246 -18.68 11.74 -3.45
N HIS A 247 -19.02 10.51 -3.80
CA HIS A 247 -18.19 9.32 -3.54
C HIS A 247 -16.92 9.33 -4.40
N ARG A 248 -17.03 9.70 -5.67
CA ARG A 248 -15.88 9.82 -6.58
C ARG A 248 -14.88 10.83 -6.06
N LEU A 249 -15.36 11.96 -5.56
CA LEU A 249 -14.53 13.05 -4.99
C LEU A 249 -13.98 12.74 -3.59
N ALA A 250 -14.48 11.70 -2.92
CA ALA A 250 -13.99 11.19 -1.64
C ALA A 250 -12.95 10.07 -1.79
N SER A 251 -12.84 9.47 -2.97
CA SER A 251 -11.94 8.35 -3.22
C SER A 251 -10.48 8.79 -3.11
N TYR A 252 -9.61 7.89 -2.61
CA TYR A 252 -8.17 8.15 -2.49
C TYR A 252 -7.51 8.54 -3.82
N CYS A 253 -8.05 8.10 -4.95
CA CYS A 253 -7.53 8.44 -6.28
C CYS A 253 -7.91 9.87 -6.73
N SER A 254 -8.84 10.52 -6.04
CA SER A 254 -9.35 11.86 -6.36
C SER A 254 -8.93 12.92 -5.36
N VAL A 255 -7.98 12.61 -4.48
CA VAL A 255 -7.40 13.58 -3.55
C VAL A 255 -6.58 14.63 -4.29
N LEU A 256 -6.44 15.81 -3.70
CA LEU A 256 -5.89 16.98 -4.37
C LEU A 256 -4.55 17.39 -3.76
N ALA A 257 -3.55 17.48 -4.62
CA ALA A 257 -2.27 18.12 -4.34
C ALA A 257 -2.25 19.54 -4.90
N HIS A 258 -1.30 20.34 -4.44
CA HIS A 258 -1.04 21.67 -5.05
C HIS A 258 -0.74 21.50 -6.55
N PRO A 259 -1.36 22.31 -7.45
CA PRO A 259 -1.20 22.10 -8.89
C PRO A 259 0.24 22.28 -9.39
N ASP A 260 1.02 23.14 -8.74
CA ASP A 260 2.39 23.46 -9.14
C ASP A 260 3.46 22.78 -8.26
N ASP A 261 3.07 22.13 -7.14
CA ASP A 261 3.95 21.37 -6.26
C ASP A 261 3.23 20.12 -5.71
N PRO A 262 3.32 18.99 -6.39
CA PRO A 262 2.56 17.79 -6.07
C PRO A 262 2.92 17.15 -4.70
N VAL A 263 3.99 17.58 -4.04
CA VAL A 263 4.33 17.15 -2.68
C VAL A 263 3.43 17.83 -1.64
N GLN A 264 2.91 19.03 -1.94
CA GLN A 264 2.07 19.80 -1.04
C GLN A 264 0.63 19.32 -1.09
N GLY A 265 0.12 18.92 0.06
CA GLY A 265 -1.27 18.58 0.29
C GLY A 265 -1.93 19.51 1.30
N THR A 266 -3.13 19.14 1.70
CA THR A 266 -3.92 19.82 2.74
C THR A 266 -4.34 18.87 3.84
N GLY A 267 -3.88 17.63 3.81
CA GLY A 267 -4.24 16.56 4.74
C GLY A 267 -3.72 16.78 6.16
N PRO A 268 -4.08 15.88 7.09
CA PRO A 268 -3.71 15.99 8.50
C PRO A 268 -2.20 15.87 8.76
N PHE A 269 -1.45 15.30 7.84
CA PHE A 269 0.01 15.16 7.94
C PHE A 269 0.71 15.73 6.71
N MET A 270 1.91 16.26 6.93
CA MET A 270 2.83 16.78 5.92
C MET A 270 3.97 15.79 5.68
N LEU A 271 4.33 15.56 4.43
CA LEU A 271 5.52 14.78 4.09
C LEU A 271 6.79 15.58 4.41
N LYS A 272 7.68 15.01 5.23
CA LYS A 272 8.94 15.65 5.66
C LYS A 272 10.17 14.95 5.11
N ILE A 273 10.17 13.62 5.12
CA ILE A 273 11.25 12.80 4.58
C ILE A 273 10.62 11.72 3.72
N PHE A 274 11.16 11.54 2.53
CA PHE A 274 10.79 10.45 1.63
C PHE A 274 12.06 9.88 1.00
N GLU A 275 12.68 8.95 1.73
CA GLU A 275 13.94 8.31 1.36
C GLU A 275 13.73 6.78 1.33
N PRO A 276 14.57 6.02 0.63
CA PRO A 276 14.39 4.57 0.53
C PRO A 276 14.36 3.84 1.88
N GLU A 277 15.07 4.36 2.89
CA GLU A 277 15.20 3.76 4.22
C GLU A 277 14.21 4.35 5.24
N LEU A 278 13.72 5.57 5.00
CA LEU A 278 12.90 6.31 5.96
C LEU A 278 11.85 7.19 5.27
N VAL A 279 10.60 6.98 5.63
CA VAL A 279 9.53 7.93 5.30
C VAL A 279 8.99 8.53 6.60
N ARG A 280 8.97 9.86 6.69
CA ARG A 280 8.47 10.60 7.86
C ARG A 280 7.41 11.60 7.45
N ILE A 281 6.29 11.54 8.15
CA ILE A 281 5.20 12.53 8.06
C ILE A 281 5.03 13.21 9.43
N GLU A 282 4.65 14.49 9.41
CA GLU A 282 4.43 15.29 10.62
C GLU A 282 3.06 15.96 10.57
N SER A 283 2.46 16.16 11.74
CA SER A 283 1.13 16.78 11.86
C SER A 283 1.07 18.16 11.22
N HIS A 284 -0.01 18.43 10.49
CA HIS A 284 -0.28 19.72 9.86
C HIS A 284 -1.02 20.63 10.85
N HIS A 285 -0.32 21.62 11.41
CA HIS A 285 -0.87 22.52 12.44
C HIS A 285 -2.02 23.41 11.98
N ARG A 286 -2.20 23.59 10.65
CA ARG A 286 -3.31 24.35 10.06
C ARG A 286 -4.33 23.45 9.38
N TYR A 287 -4.37 22.18 9.79
CA TYR A 287 -5.37 21.26 9.25
C TYR A 287 -6.78 21.74 9.57
N HIS A 288 -7.66 21.70 8.60
CA HIS A 288 -9.01 22.28 8.65
C HIS A 288 -10.04 21.45 9.44
N GLN A 289 -9.64 20.31 9.99
CA GLN A 289 -10.45 19.43 10.83
C GLN A 289 -9.72 19.10 12.13
N SER A 290 -10.13 18.03 12.83
CA SER A 290 -9.49 17.60 14.07
C SER A 290 -8.01 17.27 13.85
N HIS A 291 -7.16 17.90 14.62
CA HIS A 291 -5.71 17.69 14.56
C HIS A 291 -5.34 16.29 15.02
N PRO A 292 -4.37 15.63 14.36
CA PRO A 292 -3.79 14.39 14.85
C PRO A 292 -3.19 14.55 16.24
N LEU A 293 -3.32 13.52 17.07
CA LEU A 293 -2.72 13.51 18.40
C LEU A 293 -1.25 13.08 18.38
N LEU A 294 -0.85 12.29 17.37
CA LEU A 294 0.55 12.03 17.05
C LEU A 294 1.12 13.23 16.29
N GLN A 295 2.33 13.65 16.65
CA GLN A 295 3.02 14.73 15.92
C GLN A 295 3.91 14.23 14.80
N ALA A 296 4.41 13.00 14.89
CA ALA A 296 5.20 12.40 13.81
C ALA A 296 4.92 10.90 13.68
N ILE A 297 5.03 10.42 12.45
CA ILE A 297 4.98 8.99 12.11
C ILE A 297 6.15 8.70 11.17
N GLU A 298 6.90 7.66 11.50
CA GLU A 298 8.07 7.23 10.74
C GLU A 298 7.88 5.78 10.27
N TYR A 299 8.06 5.54 8.97
CA TYR A 299 8.23 4.22 8.40
C TYR A 299 9.71 3.91 8.29
N TRP A 300 10.16 2.96 9.06
CA TRP A 300 11.54 2.47 9.03
C TRP A 300 11.63 1.28 8.09
N ILE A 301 12.24 1.47 6.93
CA ILE A 301 12.31 0.44 5.89
C ILE A 301 13.40 -0.55 6.26
N THR A 302 12.98 -1.71 6.73
CA THR A 302 13.85 -2.75 7.29
C THR A 302 13.47 -4.13 6.74
N PRO A 303 13.62 -4.38 5.41
CA PRO A 303 13.22 -5.64 4.78
C PRO A 303 13.83 -6.88 5.44
N GLN A 304 15.02 -6.74 6.01
CA GLN A 304 15.77 -7.83 6.65
C GLN A 304 15.07 -8.40 7.89
N LEU A 305 14.13 -7.65 8.48
CA LEU A 305 13.36 -8.10 9.65
C LEU A 305 12.13 -8.92 9.29
N PHE A 306 11.82 -9.02 8.01
CA PHE A 306 10.65 -9.71 7.50
C PHE A 306 11.06 -10.93 6.67
N GLU A 307 10.23 -11.96 6.70
CA GLU A 307 10.37 -13.10 5.80
C GLU A 307 10.11 -12.69 4.36
N GLN A 308 10.74 -13.38 3.41
CA GLN A 308 10.50 -13.13 1.99
C GLN A 308 9.02 -13.38 1.66
N GLY A 309 8.40 -12.42 0.98
CA GLY A 309 6.99 -12.48 0.61
C GLY A 309 6.01 -12.05 1.70
N LEU A 310 6.45 -11.78 2.95
CA LEU A 310 5.57 -11.41 4.06
C LEU A 310 4.65 -10.23 3.71
N GLY A 311 5.17 -9.22 3.07
CA GLY A 311 4.39 -8.04 2.72
C GLY A 311 3.48 -8.20 1.51
N THR A 312 3.52 -9.35 0.83
CA THR A 312 2.60 -9.71 -0.27
C THR A 312 1.57 -10.74 0.17
N SER A 313 1.64 -11.18 1.44
CA SER A 313 0.71 -12.11 2.07
C SER A 313 -0.44 -11.35 2.74
N CYS A 314 -1.64 -11.89 2.64
CA CYS A 314 -2.81 -11.43 3.38
C CYS A 314 -2.70 -11.72 4.89
N GLN A 315 -1.79 -12.60 5.28
CA GLN A 315 -1.58 -13.02 6.67
C GLN A 315 -0.97 -11.92 7.56
N HIS A 316 -0.26 -10.96 6.96
CA HIS A 316 0.49 -9.94 7.71
C HIS A 316 0.26 -8.53 7.12
N PRO A 317 -0.95 -8.00 7.17
CA PRO A 317 -1.28 -6.74 6.51
C PRO A 317 -0.54 -5.55 7.11
N VAL A 318 -0.36 -5.49 8.43
CA VAL A 318 0.36 -4.41 9.11
C VAL A 318 1.01 -4.93 10.39
N GLN A 319 2.33 -5.01 10.41
CA GLN A 319 3.06 -5.19 11.65
C GLN A 319 3.51 -3.83 12.17
N ILE A 320 2.91 -3.38 13.27
CA ILE A 320 3.29 -2.15 13.97
C ILE A 320 4.44 -2.43 14.96
N ALA A 321 4.68 -3.69 15.25
CA ALA A 321 5.74 -4.14 16.13
C ALA A 321 6.53 -5.30 15.48
N ILE A 322 7.82 -5.36 15.77
CA ILE A 322 8.68 -6.49 15.43
C ILE A 322 8.90 -7.29 16.70
N GLY A 323 8.69 -8.58 16.62
CA GLY A 323 8.92 -9.49 17.75
C GLY A 323 8.94 -10.95 17.29
N LYS A 324 9.31 -11.86 18.17
CA LYS A 324 9.07 -13.28 17.95
C LYS A 324 7.57 -13.55 18.02
N PRO A 325 7.05 -14.65 17.44
CA PRO A 325 5.64 -14.99 17.51
C PRO A 325 5.08 -14.97 18.94
N GLU A 326 5.86 -15.44 19.91
CA GLU A 326 5.48 -15.47 21.32
C GLU A 326 5.35 -14.05 21.91
N GLU A 327 6.28 -13.15 21.58
CA GLU A 327 6.28 -11.75 22.02
C GLU A 327 5.13 -10.97 21.33
N LEU A 328 4.85 -11.25 20.07
CA LEU A 328 3.73 -10.63 19.33
C LEU A 328 2.38 -11.11 19.87
N ALA A 329 2.29 -12.35 20.35
CA ALA A 329 1.09 -12.91 20.96
C ALA A 329 0.73 -12.24 22.31
N GLU A 330 1.72 -11.68 23.01
CA GLU A 330 1.50 -10.90 24.25
C GLU A 330 1.03 -9.47 23.99
N LEU A 331 1.15 -8.97 22.75
CA LEU A 331 0.67 -7.65 22.40
C LEU A 331 -0.86 -7.60 22.45
N ARG A 332 -1.38 -6.46 22.93
CA ARG A 332 -2.83 -6.27 22.96
C ARG A 332 -3.40 -6.30 21.55
N LEU A 333 -4.25 -7.28 21.28
CA LEU A 333 -5.04 -7.35 20.05
C LEU A 333 -5.99 -6.14 20.01
N VAL A 334 -5.84 -5.29 19.01
CA VAL A 334 -6.63 -4.06 18.86
C VAL A 334 -7.90 -4.33 18.07
N SER A 335 -7.82 -5.15 17.04
CA SER A 335 -8.97 -5.49 16.22
C SER A 335 -8.76 -6.86 15.56
N HIS A 336 -9.83 -7.61 15.51
CA HIS A 336 -9.96 -8.83 14.75
C HIS A 336 -11.20 -8.66 13.86
N SER A 337 -11.03 -8.55 12.56
CA SER A 337 -12.16 -8.41 11.64
C SER A 337 -11.92 -9.18 10.36
N ILE A 338 -13.00 -9.70 9.78
CA ILE A 338 -12.99 -10.16 8.40
C ILE A 338 -12.86 -8.91 7.53
N SER A 339 -11.88 -8.90 6.63
CA SER A 339 -11.77 -7.83 5.65
C SER A 339 -12.99 -7.84 4.73
N LEU A 340 -13.48 -6.67 4.37
CA LEU A 340 -14.43 -6.52 3.28
C LEU A 340 -13.80 -6.80 1.91
N GLY A 341 -12.52 -7.19 1.85
CA GLY A 341 -11.85 -7.63 0.62
C GLY A 341 -12.05 -9.12 0.36
N PHE A 342 -11.92 -9.51 -0.90
CA PHE A 342 -12.00 -10.91 -1.32
C PHE A 342 -11.02 -11.22 -2.45
N CYS A 343 -10.56 -12.46 -2.49
CA CYS A 343 -9.96 -13.04 -3.69
C CYS A 343 -11.07 -13.51 -4.62
N TYR A 344 -10.85 -13.37 -5.92
CA TYR A 344 -11.83 -13.72 -6.94
C TYR A 344 -11.23 -14.54 -8.06
N LEU A 345 -12.09 -15.30 -8.74
CA LEU A 345 -11.85 -15.86 -10.05
C LEU A 345 -12.76 -15.18 -11.07
N ALA A 346 -12.17 -14.69 -12.16
CA ALA A 346 -12.90 -14.18 -13.31
C ALA A 346 -12.63 -15.04 -14.53
N LEU A 347 -13.63 -15.25 -15.38
CA LEU A 347 -13.59 -16.18 -16.50
C LEU A 347 -13.98 -15.45 -17.78
N ARG A 348 -13.09 -15.50 -18.78
CA ARG A 348 -13.35 -14.93 -20.11
C ARG A 348 -14.16 -15.91 -20.94
N GLN A 349 -15.41 -15.58 -21.20
CA GLN A 349 -16.22 -16.33 -22.13
C GLN A 349 -15.76 -16.07 -23.58
N SER A 350 -15.48 -17.14 -24.28
CA SER A 350 -14.91 -17.12 -25.63
C SER A 350 -15.24 -18.43 -26.35
N PRO A 351 -14.89 -18.60 -27.62
CA PRO A 351 -14.98 -19.91 -28.29
C PRO A 351 -14.22 -21.03 -27.58
N ARG A 352 -13.24 -20.70 -26.71
CA ARG A 352 -12.48 -21.70 -25.94
C ARG A 352 -13.17 -22.06 -24.61
N LEU A 353 -13.96 -21.16 -24.05
CA LEU A 353 -14.62 -21.33 -22.76
C LEU A 353 -16.05 -20.78 -22.86
N SER A 354 -17.01 -21.66 -23.12
CA SER A 354 -18.42 -21.29 -23.13
C SER A 354 -18.94 -20.97 -21.72
N MET A 355 -20.08 -20.31 -21.62
CA MET A 355 -20.72 -20.02 -20.33
C MET A 355 -20.99 -21.32 -19.53
N ALA A 356 -21.49 -22.39 -20.17
CA ALA A 356 -21.73 -23.66 -19.50
C ALA A 356 -20.42 -24.29 -18.96
N GLN A 357 -19.33 -24.19 -19.71
CA GLN A 357 -18.02 -24.65 -19.26
C GLN A 357 -17.48 -23.79 -18.11
N ALA A 358 -17.66 -22.47 -18.17
CA ALA A 358 -17.29 -21.57 -17.07
C ALA A 358 -18.08 -21.89 -15.80
N GLN A 359 -19.39 -22.14 -15.91
CA GLN A 359 -20.24 -22.58 -14.80
C GLN A 359 -19.73 -23.90 -14.20
N ARG A 360 -19.33 -24.86 -15.05
CA ARG A 360 -18.74 -26.12 -14.57
C ARG A 360 -17.42 -25.91 -13.82
N VAL A 361 -16.54 -25.00 -14.27
CA VAL A 361 -15.29 -24.69 -13.54
C VAL A 361 -15.63 -24.14 -12.15
N ILE A 362 -16.58 -23.21 -12.02
CA ILE A 362 -17.01 -22.66 -10.74
C ILE A 362 -17.63 -23.75 -9.87
N ALA A 363 -18.54 -24.56 -10.40
CA ALA A 363 -19.16 -25.66 -9.67
C ALA A 363 -18.11 -26.65 -9.13
N LEU A 364 -17.09 -26.97 -9.93
CA LEU A 364 -15.99 -27.83 -9.52
C LEU A 364 -15.23 -27.25 -8.31
N ILE A 365 -14.93 -25.95 -8.29
CA ILE A 365 -14.24 -25.28 -7.18
C ILE A 365 -15.09 -25.40 -5.90
N HIS A 366 -16.37 -25.13 -5.96
CA HIS A 366 -17.26 -25.16 -4.78
C HIS A 366 -17.51 -26.59 -4.27
N ARG A 367 -17.69 -27.57 -5.17
CA ARG A 367 -17.95 -28.97 -4.78
C ARG A 367 -16.74 -29.73 -4.29
N SER A 368 -15.56 -29.45 -4.85
CA SER A 368 -14.35 -30.20 -4.50
C SER A 368 -13.86 -29.98 -3.07
N GLY A 369 -14.45 -29.05 -2.34
CA GLY A 369 -13.93 -28.61 -1.05
C GLY A 369 -12.55 -27.97 -1.16
N LEU A 370 -12.18 -27.51 -2.36
CA LEU A 370 -10.84 -26.98 -2.66
C LEU A 370 -10.53 -25.75 -1.79
N LEU A 371 -11.52 -24.87 -1.60
CA LEU A 371 -11.34 -23.68 -0.77
C LEU A 371 -11.12 -24.02 0.72
N GLN A 372 -11.75 -25.09 1.21
CA GLN A 372 -11.62 -25.56 2.59
C GLN A 372 -10.32 -26.37 2.81
N SER A 373 -9.78 -26.95 1.74
CA SER A 373 -8.58 -27.79 1.79
C SER A 373 -7.28 -27.05 1.51
N LEU A 374 -7.35 -25.75 1.20
CA LEU A 374 -6.15 -24.94 0.98
C LEU A 374 -5.24 -25.01 2.21
N PRO A 375 -3.95 -25.38 2.06
CA PRO A 375 -2.99 -25.45 3.17
C PRO A 375 -2.53 -24.05 3.60
N LEU A 376 -3.48 -23.20 3.90
CA LEU A 376 -3.28 -21.87 4.45
C LEU A 376 -3.58 -21.96 5.95
N GLY A 377 -2.81 -21.27 6.77
CA GLY A 377 -2.90 -21.38 8.23
C GLY A 377 -4.33 -21.20 8.76
N GLU A 378 -4.67 -21.84 9.84
CA GLU A 378 -5.97 -21.76 10.49
C GLU A 378 -6.35 -20.28 10.74
N ASN A 379 -7.57 -19.91 10.39
CA ASN A 379 -8.16 -18.58 10.56
C ASN A 379 -7.60 -17.45 9.68
N LEU A 380 -6.89 -17.75 8.59
CA LEU A 380 -6.36 -16.70 7.71
C LEU A 380 -7.32 -16.34 6.57
N ILE A 381 -7.99 -17.34 6.05
CA ILE A 381 -9.00 -17.17 5.02
C ILE A 381 -10.31 -17.84 5.42
N THR A 382 -11.40 -17.29 4.90
CA THR A 382 -12.73 -17.89 5.00
C THR A 382 -13.32 -17.97 3.59
N PRO A 383 -13.81 -19.13 3.13
CA PRO A 383 -14.54 -19.22 1.86
C PRO A 383 -15.63 -18.17 1.80
N SER A 384 -15.77 -17.48 0.66
CA SER A 384 -16.78 -16.45 0.51
C SER A 384 -18.15 -17.09 0.33
N GLU A 385 -19.10 -16.74 1.19
CA GLU A 385 -20.53 -17.10 1.06
C GLU A 385 -21.31 -15.97 0.39
N GLU A 386 -20.83 -14.73 0.56
CA GLU A 386 -21.39 -13.51 0.01
C GLU A 386 -20.28 -12.68 -0.63
N MET A 387 -20.61 -11.88 -1.64
CA MET A 387 -19.66 -10.91 -2.21
C MET A 387 -19.46 -9.69 -1.29
N LEU A 388 -20.58 -9.16 -0.80
CA LEU A 388 -20.70 -8.18 0.28
C LEU A 388 -21.81 -8.66 1.23
N PRO A 389 -21.91 -8.12 2.44
CA PRO A 389 -23.02 -8.44 3.34
C PRO A 389 -24.38 -8.28 2.64
N GLY A 390 -25.15 -9.36 2.58
CA GLY A 390 -26.43 -9.42 1.88
C GLY A 390 -26.36 -9.51 0.35
N TRP A 391 -25.16 -9.73 -0.23
CA TRP A 391 -24.98 -9.97 -1.67
C TRP A 391 -24.58 -11.42 -1.92
N ASP A 392 -25.56 -12.31 -1.81
CA ASP A 392 -25.37 -13.75 -1.96
C ASP A 392 -24.69 -14.13 -3.29
N ILE A 393 -23.82 -15.11 -3.26
CA ILE A 393 -23.23 -15.70 -4.46
C ILE A 393 -24.27 -16.66 -5.07
N PRO A 394 -24.75 -16.42 -6.31
CA PRO A 394 -25.72 -17.29 -6.94
C PRO A 394 -25.17 -18.71 -7.12
N LEU A 395 -26.01 -19.70 -6.90
CA LEU A 395 -25.67 -21.06 -7.26
C LEU A 395 -25.59 -21.17 -8.79
N VAL A 396 -24.47 -21.66 -9.27
CA VAL A 396 -24.32 -21.96 -10.71
C VAL A 396 -24.88 -23.34 -11.01
N PRO A 397 -25.49 -23.55 -12.21
CA PRO A 397 -25.98 -24.87 -12.62
C PRO A 397 -24.87 -25.93 -12.57
N GLU A 398 -25.19 -27.08 -12.02
CA GLU A 398 -24.32 -28.24 -12.01
C GLU A 398 -24.67 -29.13 -13.18
N ASP A 399 -23.86 -29.10 -14.22
CA ASP A 399 -24.00 -29.98 -15.40
C ASP A 399 -22.70 -30.75 -15.62
N ASP A 400 -22.68 -31.98 -15.12
CA ASP A 400 -21.54 -32.87 -15.23
C ASP A 400 -21.32 -33.40 -16.68
N ASP A 401 -22.31 -33.28 -17.55
CA ASP A 401 -22.25 -33.72 -18.94
C ASP A 401 -21.52 -32.71 -19.83
N VAL A 402 -21.33 -31.45 -19.34
CA VAL A 402 -20.59 -30.43 -20.07
C VAL A 402 -19.08 -30.74 -20.03
N ALA A 403 -18.49 -31.18 -21.15
CA ALA A 403 -17.06 -31.41 -21.23
C ALA A 403 -16.25 -30.13 -21.07
N LEU A 404 -15.23 -30.14 -20.19
CA LEU A 404 -14.29 -29.03 -20.07
C LEU A 404 -13.38 -28.92 -21.31
N PRO A 405 -12.85 -27.74 -21.64
CA PRO A 405 -11.81 -27.60 -22.65
C PRO A 405 -10.59 -28.46 -22.30
N SER A 406 -9.90 -28.99 -23.33
CA SER A 406 -8.68 -29.78 -23.10
C SER A 406 -7.55 -28.95 -22.46
N ARG A 407 -7.53 -27.64 -22.69
CA ARG A 407 -6.51 -26.71 -22.17
C ARG A 407 -7.11 -25.36 -21.86
N LEU A 408 -6.74 -24.79 -20.72
CA LEU A 408 -7.03 -23.41 -20.29
C LEU A 408 -5.75 -22.73 -19.81
N THR A 409 -5.76 -21.40 -19.80
CA THR A 409 -4.68 -20.57 -19.26
C THR A 409 -5.21 -19.73 -18.11
N LEU A 410 -4.61 -19.87 -16.93
CA LEU A 410 -4.86 -19.05 -15.76
C LEU A 410 -3.76 -17.99 -15.64
N LEU A 411 -4.16 -16.74 -15.51
CA LEU A 411 -3.29 -15.63 -15.14
C LEU A 411 -3.68 -15.15 -13.76
N TYR A 412 -2.71 -14.95 -12.87
CA TYR A 412 -2.97 -14.40 -11.54
C TYR A 412 -1.86 -13.46 -11.09
N HIS A 413 -2.19 -12.58 -10.16
CA HIS A 413 -1.25 -11.66 -9.51
C HIS A 413 -1.22 -11.87 -7.99
N LEU A 414 -0.42 -11.10 -7.26
CA LEU A 414 -0.39 -11.11 -5.79
C LEU A 414 -1.81 -10.89 -5.20
N PRO A 415 -2.15 -11.43 -4.04
CA PRO A 415 -1.26 -11.91 -2.96
C PRO A 415 -0.77 -13.36 -3.14
N VAL A 416 0.23 -13.72 -2.31
CA VAL A 416 0.92 -15.02 -2.42
C VAL A 416 0.02 -16.23 -2.15
N GLU A 417 -1.06 -16.08 -1.42
CA GLU A 417 -2.06 -17.13 -1.19
C GLU A 417 -2.67 -17.65 -2.50
N LEU A 418 -2.69 -16.82 -3.55
CA LEU A 418 -3.14 -17.22 -4.86
C LEU A 418 -2.19 -18.22 -5.55
N HIS A 419 -0.92 -18.32 -5.16
CA HIS A 419 -0.02 -19.37 -5.66
C HIS A 419 -0.57 -20.75 -5.30
N THR A 420 -0.94 -20.95 -4.02
CA THR A 420 -1.53 -22.20 -3.55
C THR A 420 -2.85 -22.49 -4.26
N MET A 421 -3.73 -21.50 -4.37
CA MET A 421 -5.01 -21.65 -5.07
C MET A 421 -4.81 -22.03 -6.55
N ALA A 422 -3.84 -21.44 -7.24
CA ALA A 422 -3.52 -21.75 -8.64
C ALA A 422 -3.08 -23.19 -8.82
N GLU A 423 -2.20 -23.71 -7.96
CA GLU A 423 -1.71 -25.09 -8.03
C GLU A 423 -2.83 -26.11 -7.70
N GLU A 424 -3.66 -25.83 -6.67
CA GLU A 424 -4.78 -26.70 -6.35
C GLU A 424 -5.85 -26.71 -7.47
N LEU A 425 -6.13 -25.56 -8.07
CA LEU A 425 -7.03 -25.48 -9.23
C LEU A 425 -6.46 -26.26 -10.43
N LYS A 426 -5.17 -26.19 -10.69
CA LYS A 426 -4.48 -26.95 -11.73
C LYS A 426 -4.65 -28.46 -11.53
N ILE A 427 -4.47 -28.94 -10.30
CA ILE A 427 -4.66 -30.35 -9.93
C ILE A 427 -6.13 -30.76 -10.13
N ALA A 428 -7.07 -29.94 -9.68
CA ALA A 428 -8.50 -30.23 -9.78
C ALA A 428 -8.97 -30.31 -11.24
N LEU A 429 -8.53 -29.39 -12.11
CA LEU A 429 -8.86 -29.39 -13.53
C LEU A 429 -8.19 -30.55 -14.29
N ALA A 430 -6.96 -30.91 -13.94
CA ALA A 430 -6.28 -32.07 -14.55
C ALA A 430 -7.02 -33.38 -14.31
N ARG A 431 -7.63 -33.55 -13.13
CA ARG A 431 -8.48 -34.73 -12.82
C ARG A 431 -9.74 -34.81 -13.70
N GLN A 432 -10.15 -33.69 -14.29
CA GLN A 432 -11.28 -33.59 -15.21
C GLN A 432 -10.84 -33.58 -16.70
N GLY A 433 -9.57 -33.89 -16.98
CA GLY A 433 -9.03 -33.93 -18.33
C GLY A 433 -8.71 -32.55 -18.95
N CYS A 434 -8.65 -31.49 -18.12
CA CYS A 434 -8.32 -30.14 -18.56
C CYS A 434 -6.91 -29.78 -18.07
N GLU A 435 -5.98 -29.52 -19.00
CA GLU A 435 -4.64 -29.01 -18.69
C GLU A 435 -4.68 -27.52 -18.39
N LEU A 436 -4.24 -27.08 -17.21
CA LEU A 436 -4.16 -25.68 -16.84
C LEU A 436 -2.72 -25.16 -16.95
N THR A 437 -2.48 -24.24 -17.89
CA THR A 437 -1.26 -23.43 -17.93
C THR A 437 -1.40 -22.28 -16.95
N VAL A 438 -0.44 -22.12 -16.04
CA VAL A 438 -0.48 -21.11 -14.99
C VAL A 438 0.57 -20.03 -15.27
N LEU A 439 0.15 -18.77 -15.32
CA LEU A 439 0.98 -17.59 -15.51
C LEU A 439 0.87 -16.69 -14.29
N PHE A 440 2.01 -16.33 -13.72
CA PHE A 440 2.07 -15.40 -12.59
C PHE A 440 2.55 -14.02 -13.07
N TYR A 441 1.86 -12.97 -12.63
CA TYR A 441 2.25 -11.58 -12.84
C TYR A 441 2.61 -10.96 -11.50
N ASP A 442 3.90 -10.66 -11.30
CA ASP A 442 4.42 -10.10 -10.04
C ASP A 442 4.05 -8.62 -9.91
N ALA A 443 2.77 -8.37 -9.65
CA ALA A 443 2.21 -7.05 -9.43
C ALA A 443 0.97 -7.16 -8.52
N LYS A 444 0.46 -6.01 -8.07
CA LYS A 444 -0.75 -5.91 -7.24
C LYS A 444 -1.99 -5.44 -8.02
N SER A 445 -1.88 -5.30 -9.31
CA SER A 445 -2.97 -4.88 -10.19
C SER A 445 -2.73 -5.39 -11.61
N TRP A 446 -3.77 -5.36 -12.43
CA TRP A 446 -3.71 -5.76 -13.84
C TRP A 446 -3.12 -4.67 -14.75
N THR A 447 -2.87 -3.47 -14.23
CA THR A 447 -2.36 -2.34 -15.02
C THR A 447 -1.00 -2.69 -15.63
N GLY A 448 -0.89 -2.54 -16.94
CA GLY A 448 0.34 -2.83 -17.67
C GLY A 448 0.66 -4.31 -17.86
N CYS A 449 -0.22 -5.24 -17.47
CA CYS A 449 0.02 -6.67 -17.65
C CYS A 449 -0.04 -7.08 -19.14
N PRO A 450 1.07 -7.56 -19.73
CA PRO A 450 1.10 -7.94 -21.15
C PRO A 450 0.41 -9.27 -21.44
N HIS A 451 0.11 -10.08 -20.42
CA HIS A 451 -0.44 -11.43 -20.55
C HIS A 451 -1.97 -11.48 -20.52
N LEU A 452 -2.65 -10.36 -20.24
CA LEU A 452 -4.11 -10.31 -20.23
C LEU A 452 -4.79 -10.92 -21.46
N PRO A 453 -4.32 -10.68 -22.72
CA PRO A 453 -4.96 -11.27 -23.90
C PRO A 453 -4.85 -12.79 -24.00
N GLN A 454 -3.90 -13.39 -23.30
CA GLN A 454 -3.56 -14.81 -23.42
C GLN A 454 -4.36 -15.72 -22.49
N ALA A 455 -4.92 -15.16 -21.42
CA ALA A 455 -5.57 -15.92 -20.36
C ALA A 455 -7.07 -16.14 -20.62
N ASP A 456 -7.57 -17.27 -20.16
CA ASP A 456 -8.99 -17.64 -20.12
C ASP A 456 -9.57 -17.40 -18.73
N LEU A 457 -8.74 -17.60 -17.69
CA LEU A 457 -9.07 -17.45 -16.27
C LEU A 457 -8.15 -16.41 -15.64
N PHE A 458 -8.69 -15.64 -14.70
CA PHE A 458 -7.96 -14.58 -13.97
C PHE A 458 -8.23 -14.69 -12.48
N MET A 459 -7.18 -14.73 -11.66
CA MET A 459 -7.32 -14.62 -10.21
C MET A 459 -6.61 -13.38 -9.69
N GLY A 460 -7.26 -12.70 -8.79
CA GLY A 460 -6.72 -11.52 -8.12
C GLY A 460 -7.44 -11.28 -6.80
N ASP A 461 -7.06 -10.21 -6.13
CA ASP A 461 -7.79 -9.73 -4.97
C ASP A 461 -8.50 -8.40 -5.26
N ARG A 462 -9.55 -8.16 -4.52
CA ARG A 462 -10.18 -6.85 -4.46
C ARG A 462 -10.32 -6.41 -3.02
N LEU A 463 -9.61 -5.36 -2.68
CA LEU A 463 -9.79 -4.67 -1.42
C LEU A 463 -10.97 -3.70 -1.56
N ILE A 464 -11.95 -3.85 -0.68
CA ILE A 464 -13.12 -3.00 -0.56
C ILE A 464 -12.82 -1.98 0.55
N GLY A 465 -13.05 -0.72 0.32
CA GLY A 465 -12.80 0.35 1.30
C GLY A 465 -14.00 0.64 2.20
N GLU A 466 -14.07 1.84 2.72
CA GLU A 466 -15.10 2.32 3.64
C GLU A 466 -16.50 2.36 3.02
N MET A 467 -16.60 2.46 1.69
CA MET A 467 -17.85 2.47 0.94
C MET A 467 -17.84 1.30 -0.04
N PRO A 468 -18.20 0.08 0.42
CA PRO A 468 -17.99 -1.14 -0.33
C PRO A 468 -18.75 -1.17 -1.67
N GLU A 469 -19.97 -0.70 -1.72
CA GLU A 469 -20.76 -0.67 -2.95
C GLU A 469 -20.14 0.28 -3.99
N TYR A 470 -19.73 1.47 -3.56
CA TYR A 470 -19.03 2.40 -4.43
C TYR A 470 -17.68 1.85 -4.90
N ALA A 471 -16.95 1.16 -4.04
CA ALA A 471 -15.67 0.54 -4.42
C ALA A 471 -15.85 -0.52 -5.51
N LEU A 472 -16.96 -1.26 -5.50
CA LEU A 472 -17.30 -2.21 -6.56
C LEU A 472 -17.70 -1.50 -7.86
N GLU A 473 -18.45 -0.41 -7.78
CA GLU A 473 -18.79 0.41 -8.96
C GLU A 473 -17.51 0.97 -9.61
N GLN A 474 -16.61 1.54 -8.81
CA GLN A 474 -15.33 2.05 -9.27
C GLN A 474 -14.47 0.94 -9.90
N TRP A 475 -14.41 -0.23 -9.29
CA TRP A 475 -13.69 -1.38 -9.81
C TRP A 475 -14.19 -1.78 -11.19
N LEU A 476 -15.51 -1.89 -11.35
CA LEU A 476 -16.12 -2.30 -12.61
C LEU A 476 -15.94 -1.28 -13.73
N ARG A 477 -15.79 0.03 -13.41
CA ARG A 477 -15.53 1.09 -14.40
C ARG A 477 -14.07 1.20 -14.80
N CYS A 478 -13.12 1.03 -13.87
CA CYS A 478 -11.76 1.52 -14.05
C CYS A 478 -10.72 0.42 -14.21
N ASP A 479 -10.96 -0.78 -13.67
CA ASP A 479 -9.95 -1.82 -13.64
C ASP A 479 -9.66 -2.39 -15.03
N ALA A 480 -8.37 -2.63 -15.31
CA ALA A 480 -7.89 -3.17 -16.59
C ALA A 480 -8.35 -4.61 -16.86
N LEU A 481 -8.84 -5.33 -15.85
CA LEU A 481 -9.42 -6.67 -15.99
C LEU A 481 -10.61 -6.67 -16.94
N TRP A 482 -11.54 -5.74 -16.76
CA TRP A 482 -12.85 -5.78 -17.41
C TRP A 482 -12.81 -5.66 -18.94
N PRO A 483 -12.01 -4.72 -19.53
CA PRO A 483 -11.82 -4.68 -20.97
C PRO A 483 -11.20 -5.96 -21.54
N ALA A 484 -10.35 -6.65 -20.76
CA ALA A 484 -9.76 -7.91 -21.16
C ALA A 484 -10.74 -9.10 -21.06
N LEU A 485 -11.75 -8.98 -20.19
CA LEU A 485 -12.70 -10.04 -19.88
C LEU A 485 -13.95 -9.99 -20.76
N PHE A 486 -14.48 -8.80 -21.01
CA PHE A 486 -15.74 -8.60 -21.71
C PHE A 486 -15.58 -8.61 -23.23
N THR A 487 -16.60 -9.14 -23.89
CA THR A 487 -16.85 -8.84 -25.31
C THR A 487 -17.40 -7.39 -25.43
N ASP A 488 -17.31 -6.81 -26.63
CA ASP A 488 -17.82 -5.45 -26.85
C ASP A 488 -19.30 -5.29 -26.44
N SER A 489 -20.13 -6.31 -26.70
CA SER A 489 -21.53 -6.30 -26.33
C SER A 489 -21.75 -6.43 -24.81
N GLN A 490 -20.92 -7.18 -24.10
CA GLN A 490 -20.95 -7.27 -22.64
C GLN A 490 -20.51 -5.95 -22.02
N ALA A 491 -19.41 -5.38 -22.51
CA ALA A 491 -18.89 -4.09 -22.05
C ALA A 491 -19.93 -2.98 -22.22
N ALA A 492 -20.58 -2.88 -23.38
CA ALA A 492 -21.63 -1.89 -23.62
C ALA A 492 -22.83 -2.06 -22.69
N ARG A 493 -23.28 -3.29 -22.45
CA ARG A 493 -24.41 -3.56 -21.52
C ARG A 493 -24.05 -3.19 -20.08
N VAL A 494 -22.86 -3.56 -19.61
CA VAL A 494 -22.41 -3.24 -18.26
C VAL A 494 -22.27 -1.73 -18.08
N GLN A 495 -21.68 -1.03 -19.07
CA GLN A 495 -21.54 0.42 -19.04
C GLN A 495 -22.90 1.12 -19.00
N SER A 496 -23.88 0.70 -19.82
CA SER A 496 -25.24 1.25 -19.79
C SER A 496 -25.90 1.04 -18.42
N ALA A 497 -25.79 -0.17 -17.87
CA ALA A 497 -26.37 -0.49 -16.57
C ALA A 497 -25.73 0.33 -15.42
N LEU A 498 -24.41 0.57 -15.47
CA LEU A 498 -23.71 1.44 -14.52
C LEU A 498 -24.18 2.90 -14.65
N ASP A 499 -24.37 3.39 -15.89
CA ASP A 499 -24.82 4.75 -16.16
C ASP A 499 -26.30 4.95 -15.73
N GLU A 500 -27.14 3.94 -15.89
CA GLU A 500 -28.51 3.94 -15.38
C GLU A 500 -28.54 3.92 -13.84
N ALA A 501 -27.68 3.09 -13.21
CA ALA A 501 -27.58 3.01 -11.75
C ALA A 501 -27.11 4.35 -11.15
N GLN A 502 -26.05 4.95 -11.69
CA GLN A 502 -25.52 6.23 -11.16
C GLN A 502 -26.52 7.40 -11.27
N ALA A 503 -27.46 7.33 -12.21
CA ALA A 503 -28.48 8.36 -12.40
C ALA A 503 -29.61 8.30 -11.35
N LEU A 504 -29.66 7.25 -10.53
CA LEU A 504 -30.68 7.12 -9.47
C LEU A 504 -30.33 7.99 -8.26
N PRO A 505 -31.20 8.96 -7.90
CA PRO A 505 -30.93 9.83 -6.74
C PRO A 505 -31.05 9.09 -5.40
N ASP A 506 -31.92 8.12 -5.30
CA ASP A 506 -32.09 7.29 -4.10
C ASP A 506 -30.95 6.29 -3.98
N ASP A 507 -30.26 6.31 -2.84
CA ASP A 507 -29.08 5.49 -2.57
C ASP A 507 -29.42 4.00 -2.55
N GLY A 508 -30.52 3.62 -1.92
CA GLY A 508 -30.97 2.22 -1.84
C GLY A 508 -31.28 1.65 -3.22
N LEU A 509 -31.92 2.43 -4.09
CA LEU A 509 -32.23 2.01 -5.46
C LEU A 509 -30.94 1.92 -6.30
N ARG A 510 -29.99 2.83 -6.10
CA ARG A 510 -28.69 2.83 -6.78
C ARG A 510 -27.87 1.60 -6.39
N ILE A 511 -27.79 1.29 -5.09
CA ILE A 511 -27.11 0.09 -4.57
C ILE A 511 -27.79 -1.18 -5.08
N ALA A 512 -29.13 -1.24 -5.06
CA ALA A 512 -29.87 -2.38 -5.58
C ALA A 512 -29.64 -2.60 -7.09
N ALA A 513 -29.52 -1.51 -7.86
CA ALA A 513 -29.19 -1.60 -9.28
C ALA A 513 -27.77 -2.17 -9.48
N LEU A 514 -26.79 -1.70 -8.72
CA LEU A 514 -25.43 -2.21 -8.75
C LEU A 514 -25.35 -3.69 -8.34
N LYS A 515 -26.07 -4.08 -7.28
CA LYS A 515 -26.17 -5.48 -6.85
C LYS A 515 -26.66 -6.38 -7.99
N ARG A 516 -27.70 -5.96 -8.75
CA ARG A 516 -28.20 -6.72 -9.90
C ARG A 516 -27.13 -6.93 -10.97
N ILE A 517 -26.26 -5.92 -11.23
CA ILE A 517 -25.16 -6.06 -12.19
C ILE A 517 -24.20 -7.17 -11.74
N PHE A 518 -23.75 -7.14 -10.50
CA PHE A 518 -22.81 -8.16 -9.97
C PHE A 518 -23.47 -9.54 -9.85
N THR A 519 -24.72 -9.63 -9.41
CA THR A 519 -25.48 -10.89 -9.41
C THR A 519 -25.52 -11.49 -10.82
N ARG A 520 -25.71 -10.66 -11.86
CA ARG A 520 -25.71 -11.11 -13.25
C ARG A 520 -24.33 -11.61 -13.69
N LEU A 521 -23.24 -10.89 -13.36
CA LEU A 521 -21.87 -11.32 -13.66
C LEU A 521 -21.56 -12.67 -13.01
N MET A 522 -22.00 -12.89 -11.78
CA MET A 522 -21.81 -14.16 -11.08
C MET A 522 -22.68 -15.28 -11.67
N SER A 523 -23.95 -15.02 -11.96
CA SER A 523 -24.85 -16.02 -12.58
C SER A 523 -24.41 -16.43 -13.99
N ASP A 524 -23.83 -15.49 -14.76
CA ASP A 524 -23.28 -15.75 -16.08
C ASP A 524 -21.87 -16.38 -16.02
N ALA A 525 -21.37 -16.71 -14.81
CA ALA A 525 -20.05 -17.29 -14.57
C ALA A 525 -18.89 -16.45 -15.13
N ILE A 526 -19.00 -15.14 -15.09
CA ILE A 526 -17.94 -14.22 -15.46
C ILE A 526 -17.04 -13.90 -14.25
N LEU A 527 -17.61 -13.90 -13.05
CA LEU A 527 -16.95 -13.60 -11.80
C LEU A 527 -17.45 -14.52 -10.69
N THR A 528 -16.57 -14.97 -9.81
CA THR A 528 -16.95 -15.57 -8.52
C THR A 528 -15.97 -15.16 -7.43
N PRO A 529 -16.43 -14.68 -6.26
CA PRO A 529 -15.60 -14.58 -5.07
C PRO A 529 -15.15 -15.99 -4.65
N LEU A 530 -13.93 -16.08 -4.13
CA LEU A 530 -13.33 -17.33 -3.67
C LEU A 530 -13.27 -17.38 -2.14
N PHE A 531 -12.53 -16.45 -1.56
CA PHE A 531 -12.35 -16.37 -0.10
C PHE A 531 -12.07 -14.94 0.34
N ASN A 532 -12.42 -14.67 1.61
CA ASN A 532 -12.11 -13.43 2.31
C ASN A 532 -10.91 -13.63 3.23
N TYR A 533 -10.20 -12.54 3.54
CA TYR A 533 -9.10 -12.59 4.51
C TYR A 533 -9.57 -12.19 5.91
N GLN A 534 -8.84 -12.69 6.91
CA GLN A 534 -8.94 -12.19 8.26
C GLN A 534 -7.73 -11.32 8.59
N TYR A 535 -7.97 -10.14 9.14
CA TYR A 535 -6.92 -9.24 9.59
C TYR A 535 -6.83 -9.22 11.11
N GLN A 536 -5.58 -9.22 11.58
CA GLN A 536 -5.26 -8.95 12.97
C GLN A 536 -4.32 -7.76 13.02
N VAL A 537 -4.60 -6.80 13.88
CA VAL A 537 -3.68 -5.70 14.19
C VAL A 537 -3.38 -5.73 15.68
N SER A 538 -2.10 -5.81 16.00
CA SER A 538 -1.61 -5.70 17.36
C SER A 538 -0.93 -4.35 17.55
N ALA A 539 -1.32 -3.63 18.60
CA ALA A 539 -0.68 -2.38 18.96
C ALA A 539 0.58 -2.62 19.79
N PRO A 540 1.68 -1.91 19.53
CA PRO A 540 2.82 -1.93 20.42
C PRO A 540 2.45 -1.36 21.80
N PRO A 541 3.16 -1.74 22.88
CA PRO A 541 2.94 -1.20 24.20
C PRO A 541 2.95 0.35 24.19
N GLY A 542 2.05 0.96 24.96
CA GLY A 542 2.00 2.42 25.11
C GLY A 542 1.26 3.18 24.01
N VAL A 543 0.88 2.56 22.91
CA VAL A 543 0.06 3.20 21.87
C VAL A 543 -1.42 2.91 22.12
N ASN A 544 -2.22 3.96 22.12
CA ASN A 544 -3.67 3.89 22.27
C ASN A 544 -4.40 4.43 21.06
N GLY A 545 -5.72 4.19 20.98
CA GLY A 545 -6.56 4.72 19.90
C GLY A 545 -6.34 4.08 18.55
N ILE A 546 -5.58 2.99 18.45
CA ILE A 546 -5.37 2.28 17.19
C ILE A 546 -6.67 1.59 16.79
N ARG A 547 -7.16 1.91 15.60
CA ARG A 547 -8.31 1.30 14.95
C ARG A 547 -7.93 0.88 13.54
N LEU A 548 -8.39 -0.28 13.11
CA LEU A 548 -8.29 -0.68 11.69
C LEU A 548 -9.28 0.13 10.87
N ASN A 549 -8.79 0.65 9.75
CA ASN A 549 -9.68 1.12 8.70
C ASN A 549 -10.11 -0.04 7.79
N ALA A 550 -11.09 0.19 6.93
CA ALA A 550 -11.61 -0.84 6.03
C ALA A 550 -10.60 -1.35 4.99
N ARG A 551 -9.42 -0.74 4.87
CA ARG A 551 -8.30 -1.19 4.01
C ARG A 551 -7.33 -2.11 4.73
N GLY A 552 -7.63 -2.49 5.99
CA GLY A 552 -6.72 -3.28 6.80
C GLY A 552 -5.47 -2.51 7.24
N TRP A 553 -5.55 -1.16 7.26
CA TRP A 553 -4.53 -0.27 7.81
C TRP A 553 -5.08 0.41 9.05
N PHE A 554 -4.24 1.06 9.86
CA PHE A 554 -4.73 1.74 11.07
C PHE A 554 -4.86 3.25 10.84
N ASP A 555 -5.90 3.83 11.45
CA ASP A 555 -6.15 5.26 11.38
C ASP A 555 -5.17 6.00 12.29
N PHE A 556 -4.28 6.80 11.69
CA PHE A 556 -3.31 7.61 12.42
C PHE A 556 -3.95 8.77 13.19
N SER A 557 -5.09 9.25 12.76
CA SER A 557 -5.74 10.41 13.36
C SER A 557 -6.24 10.13 14.79
N ALA A 558 -6.60 8.88 15.07
CA ALA A 558 -7.09 8.43 16.38
C ALA A 558 -5.99 7.91 17.31
N ALA A 559 -4.79 7.62 16.79
CA ALA A 559 -3.70 7.07 17.58
C ALA A 559 -3.05 8.15 18.48
N TRP A 560 -2.72 7.77 19.72
CA TRP A 560 -2.10 8.68 20.67
C TRP A 560 -1.18 7.97 21.67
N LEU A 561 -0.29 8.72 22.28
CA LEU A 561 0.63 8.24 23.31
C LEU A 561 0.35 8.94 24.63
N PRO A 562 0.21 8.20 25.75
CA PRO A 562 0.12 8.82 27.07
C PRO A 562 1.43 9.60 27.35
N PRO A 563 1.33 10.80 27.97
CA PRO A 563 2.51 11.54 28.39
C PRO A 563 3.30 10.72 29.40
N THR A 564 4.63 10.72 29.27
CA THR A 564 5.50 10.13 30.29
C THR A 564 5.43 11.03 31.54
N VAL A 565 4.92 10.49 32.63
CA VAL A 565 5.03 11.16 33.95
C VAL A 565 6.51 11.08 34.35
N ARG A 566 7.15 12.23 34.49
CA ARG A 566 8.52 12.35 35.02
C ARG A 566 8.53 12.13 36.52
#